data_8a03d39be71595da46eb2dce733ec0a5
#
_entry.id   8a03d39be71595da46eb2dce733ec0a5
#
_cell.length_a   1.000
_cell.length_b   1.000
_cell.length_c   1.000
_cell.angle_alpha   90.00
_cell.angle_beta   90.00
_cell.angle_gamma   90.00
#
_symmetry.space_group_name_H-M   'P 1'
#
loop_
_entity.id
_entity.type
_entity.pdbx_description
1 polymer ?
#
loop_
_entity_poly.entity_id
_entity_poly.type
_entity_poly.pdbx_seq_one_letter_code
_entity_poly.pdbx_strand_id
1 'polypeptide(L)'
;WNLDNVEGARERAERGELLFGTVDTWLIWKLTGGAAHVTDVTNASRTMLFNIHTLEWDKDICALLDIPMCMLPKVCDSSMVYGAARIGGAEIPIAGAAGDQQAALFGQTCFARGDVKNTYGTGCFMLMNTGDTPVESKNGLLTTVAVGLNGKATYALEGSVFVGGAVIQWLRDELK
;
A
#
# COMPACT_ATOMS: atom_id res chain seq x y z
N TRP A 1 -6.14 9.82 -15.96
CA TRP A 1 -5.69 11.08 -16.54
C TRP A 1 -4.47 10.86 -17.46
N ASN A 2 -3.38 10.21 -17.01
CA ASN A 2 -2.18 9.98 -17.82
C ASN A 2 -2.50 9.19 -19.09
N LEU A 3 -3.30 8.15 -18.98
CA LEU A 3 -3.69 7.32 -20.13
C LEU A 3 -4.51 8.10 -21.18
N ASP A 4 -5.26 9.11 -20.74
CA ASP A 4 -6.16 9.86 -21.63
C ASP A 4 -5.53 11.15 -22.17
N ASN A 5 -4.50 11.69 -21.50
CA ASN A 5 -3.98 13.01 -21.80
C ASN A 5 -2.50 13.02 -22.23
N VAL A 6 -1.81 11.89 -22.15
CA VAL A 6 -0.44 11.73 -22.68
C VAL A 6 -0.52 10.98 -24.00
N GLU A 7 -0.02 11.60 -25.06
CA GLU A 7 -0.04 11.03 -26.41
C GLU A 7 0.58 9.62 -26.46
N GLY A 8 -0.16 8.67 -27.02
CA GLY A 8 0.26 7.28 -27.18
C GLY A 8 0.34 6.47 -25.88
N ALA A 9 -0.02 7.05 -24.72
CA ALA A 9 0.11 6.35 -23.43
C ALA A 9 -0.86 5.16 -23.34
N ARG A 10 -2.11 5.33 -23.79
CA ARG A 10 -3.11 4.28 -23.74
C ARG A 10 -2.72 3.05 -24.55
N GLU A 11 -2.37 3.27 -25.81
CA GLU A 11 -1.96 2.19 -26.72
C GLU A 11 -0.70 1.46 -26.21
N ARG A 12 0.23 2.19 -25.61
CA ARG A 12 1.42 1.61 -25.01
C ARG A 12 1.08 0.80 -23.74
N ALA A 13 0.15 1.29 -22.93
CA ALA A 13 -0.32 0.58 -21.74
C ALA A 13 -1.03 -0.74 -22.13
N GLU A 14 -1.90 -0.72 -23.12
CA GLU A 14 -2.61 -1.88 -23.65
C GLU A 14 -1.65 -2.94 -24.22
N ARG A 15 -0.53 -2.51 -24.81
CA ARG A 15 0.54 -3.41 -25.27
C ARG A 15 1.47 -3.90 -24.15
N GLY A 16 1.23 -3.48 -22.90
CA GLY A 16 2.09 -3.85 -21.75
C GLY A 16 3.46 -3.17 -21.72
N GLU A 17 3.64 -2.06 -22.47
CA GLU A 17 4.89 -1.29 -22.49
C GLU A 17 5.01 -0.32 -21.33
N LEU A 18 3.89 -0.01 -20.66
CA LEU A 18 3.86 0.85 -19.48
C LEU A 18 3.47 0.02 -18.25
N LEU A 19 4.18 0.27 -17.15
CA LEU A 19 3.94 -0.38 -15.89
C LEU A 19 3.47 0.65 -14.86
N PHE A 20 2.51 0.24 -14.05
CA PHE A 20 2.03 0.99 -12.89
C PHE A 20 2.66 0.43 -11.63
N GLY A 21 2.82 1.28 -10.61
CA GLY A 21 3.20 0.83 -9.28
C GLY A 21 3.09 1.95 -8.26
N THR A 22 2.98 1.56 -7.01
CA THR A 22 3.17 2.38 -5.84
C THR A 22 4.66 2.53 -5.55
N VAL A 23 5.04 3.30 -4.53
CA VAL A 23 6.45 3.60 -4.23
C VAL A 23 7.27 2.33 -3.97
N ASP A 24 6.69 1.34 -3.28
CA ASP A 24 7.30 0.04 -3.02
C ASP A 24 7.63 -0.70 -4.33
N THR A 25 6.68 -0.75 -5.26
CA THR A 25 6.89 -1.35 -6.59
C THR A 25 8.05 -0.69 -7.32
N TRP A 26 8.10 0.64 -7.31
CA TRP A 26 9.20 1.39 -7.95
C TRP A 26 10.54 1.08 -7.31
N LEU A 27 10.63 1.05 -5.98
CA LEU A 27 11.86 0.73 -5.26
C LEU A 27 12.33 -0.70 -5.55
N ILE A 28 11.43 -1.69 -5.49
CA ILE A 28 11.74 -3.08 -5.78
C ILE A 28 12.22 -3.21 -7.25
N TRP A 29 11.50 -2.59 -8.18
CA TRP A 29 11.89 -2.56 -9.59
C TRP A 29 13.30 -2.01 -9.79
N LYS A 30 13.63 -0.87 -9.18
CA LYS A 30 14.96 -0.25 -9.29
C LYS A 30 16.04 -1.08 -8.64
N LEU A 31 15.80 -1.61 -7.45
CA LEU A 31 16.76 -2.40 -6.68
C LEU A 31 17.04 -3.76 -7.33
N THR A 32 16.08 -4.34 -8.03
CA THR A 32 16.24 -5.61 -8.76
C THR A 32 16.71 -5.42 -10.20
N GLY A 33 16.97 -4.18 -10.64
CA GLY A 33 17.36 -3.89 -12.02
C GLY A 33 16.26 -4.20 -13.04
N GLY A 34 14.99 -4.11 -12.65
CA GLY A 34 13.85 -4.38 -13.52
C GLY A 34 13.39 -5.84 -13.53
N ALA A 35 13.95 -6.69 -12.69
CA ALA A 35 13.59 -8.11 -12.67
C ALA A 35 12.29 -8.43 -11.96
N ALA A 36 11.82 -7.57 -11.02
CA ALA A 36 10.60 -7.78 -10.26
C ALA A 36 9.65 -6.59 -10.36
N HIS A 37 8.46 -6.82 -10.93
CA HIS A 37 7.34 -5.88 -10.95
C HIS A 37 6.26 -6.37 -10.01
N VAL A 38 6.37 -6.01 -8.74
CA VAL A 38 5.55 -6.52 -7.65
C VAL A 38 5.15 -5.41 -6.68
N THR A 39 4.08 -5.63 -5.94
CA THR A 39 3.66 -4.85 -4.76
C THR A 39 3.19 -5.79 -3.67
N ASP A 40 3.15 -5.34 -2.42
CA ASP A 40 2.54 -6.11 -1.35
C ASP A 40 1.04 -5.80 -1.20
N VAL A 41 0.31 -6.69 -0.52
CA VAL A 41 -1.14 -6.54 -0.31
C VAL A 41 -1.52 -5.25 0.44
N THR A 42 -0.64 -4.74 1.32
CA THR A 42 -0.94 -3.52 2.09
C THR A 42 -0.87 -2.27 1.21
N ASN A 43 0.14 -2.15 0.35
CA ASN A 43 0.25 -1.07 -0.64
C ASN A 43 -0.83 -1.20 -1.72
N ALA A 44 -1.09 -2.43 -2.21
CA ALA A 44 -2.17 -2.68 -3.18
C ALA A 44 -3.53 -2.20 -2.65
N SER A 45 -3.84 -2.44 -1.37
CA SER A 45 -5.09 -2.02 -0.73
C SER A 45 -5.31 -0.50 -0.67
N ARG A 46 -4.28 0.31 -0.96
CA ARG A 46 -4.37 1.78 -0.99
C ARG A 46 -4.63 2.35 -2.38
N THR A 47 -4.71 1.52 -3.41
CA THR A 47 -4.82 1.97 -4.80
C THR A 47 -6.24 2.22 -5.29
N MET A 48 -7.26 1.80 -4.54
CA MET A 48 -8.69 1.70 -4.94
C MET A 48 -8.95 0.72 -6.10
N LEU A 49 -7.95 0.02 -6.60
CA LEU A 49 -8.07 -0.97 -7.68
C LEU A 49 -8.01 -2.41 -7.18
N PHE A 50 -7.73 -2.58 -5.89
CA PHE A 50 -7.50 -3.87 -5.25
C PHE A 50 -8.71 -4.30 -4.43
N ASN A 51 -9.17 -5.53 -4.64
CA ASN A 51 -10.25 -6.11 -3.87
C ASN A 51 -9.69 -6.78 -2.61
N ILE A 52 -9.96 -6.18 -1.45
CA ILE A 52 -9.44 -6.67 -0.16
C ILE A 52 -10.06 -8.00 0.29
N HIS A 53 -11.17 -8.45 -0.32
CA HIS A 53 -11.81 -9.72 0.01
C HIS A 53 -11.21 -10.88 -0.79
N THR A 54 -10.87 -10.65 -2.06
CA THR A 54 -10.27 -11.67 -2.94
C THR A 54 -8.74 -11.63 -2.93
N LEU A 55 -8.15 -10.53 -2.43
CA LEU A 55 -6.70 -10.23 -2.45
C LEU A 55 -6.13 -10.20 -3.87
N GLU A 56 -6.92 -9.70 -4.81
CA GLU A 56 -6.58 -9.56 -6.23
C GLU A 56 -6.97 -8.16 -6.75
N TRP A 57 -6.42 -7.79 -7.89
CA TRP A 57 -6.87 -6.60 -8.61
C TRP A 57 -8.33 -6.78 -9.03
N ASP A 58 -9.17 -5.78 -8.76
CA ASP A 58 -10.59 -5.81 -9.07
C ASP A 58 -10.82 -5.54 -10.56
N LYS A 59 -11.26 -6.59 -11.27
CA LYS A 59 -11.46 -6.55 -12.72
C LYS A 59 -12.57 -5.58 -13.12
N ASP A 60 -13.63 -5.51 -12.32
CA ASP A 60 -14.79 -4.67 -12.63
C ASP A 60 -14.45 -3.19 -12.43
N ILE A 61 -13.70 -2.88 -11.36
CA ILE A 61 -13.20 -1.52 -11.13
C ILE A 61 -12.20 -1.11 -12.21
N CYS A 62 -11.26 -1.99 -12.56
CA CYS A 62 -10.30 -1.71 -13.63
C CYS A 62 -11.01 -1.49 -14.97
N ALA A 63 -12.02 -2.29 -15.29
CA ALA A 63 -12.84 -2.11 -16.51
C ALA A 63 -13.64 -0.80 -16.47
N LEU A 64 -14.27 -0.47 -15.33
CA LEU A 64 -15.03 0.77 -15.15
C LEU A 64 -14.16 2.02 -15.35
N LEU A 65 -12.91 1.97 -14.90
CA LEU A 65 -11.94 3.08 -14.99
C LEU A 65 -11.07 3.01 -16.25
N ASP A 66 -11.33 2.03 -17.13
CA ASP A 66 -10.59 1.80 -18.37
C ASP A 66 -9.07 1.68 -18.13
N ILE A 67 -8.69 0.87 -17.13
CA ILE A 67 -7.30 0.62 -16.74
C ILE A 67 -6.86 -0.76 -17.27
N PRO A 68 -5.86 -0.82 -18.17
CA PRO A 68 -5.32 -2.08 -18.66
C PRO A 68 -4.66 -2.88 -17.53
N MET A 69 -5.18 -4.06 -17.22
CA MET A 69 -4.67 -4.88 -16.10
C MET A 69 -3.22 -5.36 -16.31
N CYS A 70 -2.75 -5.41 -17.55
CA CYS A 70 -1.38 -5.80 -17.88
C CYS A 70 -0.31 -4.83 -17.34
N MET A 71 -0.70 -3.59 -16.98
CA MET A 71 0.23 -2.64 -16.36
C MET A 71 0.33 -2.78 -14.83
N LEU A 72 -0.56 -3.56 -14.20
CA LEU A 72 -0.58 -3.68 -12.74
C LEU A 72 0.47 -4.67 -12.25
N PRO A 73 1.16 -4.38 -11.11
CA PRO A 73 2.16 -5.29 -10.54
C PRO A 73 1.53 -6.57 -10.00
N LYS A 74 2.33 -7.64 -9.92
CA LYS A 74 1.91 -8.84 -9.20
C LYS A 74 1.78 -8.51 -7.70
N VAL A 75 0.65 -8.85 -7.12
CA VAL A 75 0.40 -8.70 -5.68
C VAL A 75 1.03 -9.87 -4.93
N CYS A 76 1.73 -9.57 -3.85
CA CYS A 76 2.49 -10.50 -3.04
C CYS A 76 2.20 -10.31 -1.55
N ASP A 77 2.59 -11.30 -0.73
CA ASP A 77 2.61 -11.15 0.72
C ASP A 77 3.56 -10.02 1.16
N SER A 78 3.31 -9.43 2.31
CA SER A 78 4.16 -8.38 2.89
C SER A 78 5.54 -8.90 3.32
N SER A 79 5.65 -10.20 3.62
CA SER A 79 6.90 -10.88 3.97
C SER A 79 7.16 -12.05 3.03
N MET A 80 7.97 -11.82 2.01
CA MET A 80 8.49 -12.84 1.10
C MET A 80 9.69 -12.28 0.35
N VAL A 81 10.52 -13.12 -0.23
CA VAL A 81 11.62 -12.67 -1.08
C VAL A 81 11.08 -12.25 -2.45
N TYR A 82 11.08 -10.97 -2.74
CA TYR A 82 10.64 -10.39 -4.02
C TYR A 82 11.72 -10.44 -5.10
N GLY A 83 12.97 -10.46 -4.68
CA GLY A 83 14.16 -10.42 -5.52
C GLY A 83 15.37 -10.06 -4.68
N ALA A 84 16.49 -9.72 -5.35
CA ALA A 84 17.70 -9.30 -4.68
C ALA A 84 18.23 -7.98 -5.23
N ALA A 85 18.78 -7.15 -4.34
CA ALA A 85 19.48 -5.91 -4.66
C ALA A 85 20.99 -6.14 -4.62
N ARG A 86 21.74 -5.53 -5.55
CA ARG A 86 23.20 -5.50 -5.49
C ARG A 86 23.67 -4.18 -4.88
N ILE A 87 24.19 -4.25 -3.65
CA ILE A 87 24.66 -3.08 -2.90
C ILE A 87 26.07 -3.34 -2.39
N GLY A 88 27.02 -2.46 -2.75
CA GLY A 88 28.42 -2.60 -2.30
C GLY A 88 29.11 -3.90 -2.71
N GLY A 89 28.68 -4.52 -3.82
CA GLY A 89 29.20 -5.80 -4.30
C GLY A 89 28.54 -7.03 -3.66
N ALA A 90 27.67 -6.86 -2.67
CA ALA A 90 26.87 -7.93 -2.06
C ALA A 90 25.51 -8.06 -2.71
N GLU A 91 24.97 -9.28 -2.75
CA GLU A 91 23.61 -9.58 -3.14
C GLU A 91 22.74 -9.71 -1.88
N ILE A 92 21.79 -8.79 -1.73
CA ILE A 92 20.93 -8.68 -0.52
C ILE A 92 19.50 -8.97 -0.92
N PRO A 93 18.82 -9.96 -0.33
CA PRO A 93 17.44 -10.25 -0.62
C PRO A 93 16.52 -9.11 -0.15
N ILE A 94 15.54 -8.75 -1.00
CA ILE A 94 14.45 -7.85 -0.65
C ILE A 94 13.32 -8.72 -0.14
N ALA A 95 13.12 -8.76 1.20
CA ALA A 95 12.29 -9.76 1.83
C ALA A 95 11.06 -9.19 2.57
N GLY A 96 10.78 -7.91 2.44
CA GLY A 96 9.62 -7.28 3.06
C GLY A 96 9.23 -5.98 2.38
N ALA A 97 7.93 -5.76 2.24
CA ALA A 97 7.33 -4.50 1.84
C ALA A 97 6.00 -4.32 2.56
N ALA A 98 5.73 -3.10 3.01
CA ALA A 98 4.46 -2.74 3.63
C ALA A 98 4.24 -1.23 3.52
N GLY A 99 2.96 -0.80 3.50
CA GLY A 99 2.61 0.59 3.69
C GLY A 99 3.11 1.10 5.05
N ASP A 100 3.47 2.37 5.16
CA ASP A 100 4.07 2.96 6.36
C ASP A 100 3.21 2.78 7.62
N GLN A 101 1.90 2.99 7.50
CA GLN A 101 0.96 2.84 8.60
C GLN A 101 0.78 1.38 9.03
N GLN A 102 0.79 0.46 8.07
CA GLN A 102 0.74 -0.99 8.29
C GLN A 102 2.05 -1.50 8.91
N ALA A 103 3.18 -1.02 8.40
CA ALA A 103 4.49 -1.31 8.99
C ALA A 103 4.58 -0.83 10.45
N ALA A 104 4.02 0.37 10.75
CA ALA A 104 3.94 0.87 12.12
C ALA A 104 3.04 0.01 13.02
N LEU A 105 1.89 -0.45 12.51
CA LEU A 105 0.99 -1.35 13.25
C LEU A 105 1.71 -2.65 13.61
N PHE A 106 2.39 -3.26 12.64
CA PHE A 106 3.18 -4.48 12.84
C PHE A 106 4.38 -4.23 13.77
N GLY A 107 5.14 -3.15 13.54
CA GLY A 107 6.32 -2.80 14.33
C GLY A 107 6.02 -2.45 15.80
N GLN A 108 4.80 -1.99 16.08
CA GLN A 108 4.30 -1.78 17.45
C GLN A 108 3.67 -3.04 18.05
N THR A 109 3.87 -4.20 17.43
CA THR A 109 3.41 -5.51 17.92
C THR A 109 1.88 -5.63 18.08
N CYS A 110 1.11 -4.87 17.29
CA CYS A 110 -0.35 -4.94 17.28
C CYS A 110 -0.82 -6.17 16.49
N PHE A 111 -0.57 -7.36 17.02
CA PHE A 111 -0.83 -8.64 16.34
C PHE A 111 -2.18 -9.23 16.67
N ALA A 112 -2.74 -8.93 17.83
CA ALA A 112 -4.03 -9.45 18.25
C ALA A 112 -5.19 -8.56 17.77
N ARG A 113 -6.34 -9.18 17.55
CA ARG A 113 -7.57 -8.44 17.27
C ARG A 113 -7.89 -7.48 18.43
N GLY A 114 -8.10 -6.21 18.09
CA GLY A 114 -8.35 -5.13 19.03
C GLY A 114 -7.11 -4.34 19.44
N ASP A 115 -5.90 -4.80 19.06
CA ASP A 115 -4.70 -4.00 19.27
C ASP A 115 -4.73 -2.75 18.39
N VAL A 116 -4.33 -1.62 18.96
CA VAL A 116 -4.40 -0.31 18.33
C VAL A 116 -3.06 0.38 18.42
N LYS A 117 -2.65 0.99 17.32
CA LYS A 117 -1.58 1.99 17.31
C LYS A 117 -2.13 3.35 16.90
N ASN A 118 -1.52 4.41 17.35
CA ASN A 118 -1.77 5.76 16.85
C ASN A 118 -0.45 6.46 16.54
N THR A 119 -0.30 6.91 15.31
CA THR A 119 0.85 7.71 14.87
C THR A 119 0.50 9.18 14.96
N TYR A 120 1.21 9.92 15.80
CA TYR A 120 1.10 11.36 15.94
C TYR A 120 2.19 12.05 15.10
N GLY A 121 1.77 12.82 14.09
CA GLY A 121 2.64 13.62 13.25
C GLY A 121 1.92 14.91 12.87
N THR A 122 2.11 15.44 11.67
CA THR A 122 1.31 16.54 11.10
C THR A 122 -0.18 16.24 11.22
N GLY A 123 -0.58 15.02 10.87
CA GLY A 123 -1.86 14.39 11.20
C GLY A 123 -1.71 13.29 12.25
N CYS A 124 -2.82 12.67 12.62
CA CYS A 124 -2.86 11.50 13.48
C CYS A 124 -3.53 10.35 12.72
N PHE A 125 -2.91 9.18 12.74
CA PHE A 125 -3.38 7.99 12.01
C PHE A 125 -3.46 6.81 12.95
N MET A 126 -4.69 6.45 13.30
CA MET A 126 -4.99 5.33 14.17
C MET A 126 -5.34 4.10 13.34
N LEU A 127 -4.71 2.98 13.62
CA LEU A 127 -5.07 1.68 13.04
C LEU A 127 -5.37 0.69 14.17
N MET A 128 -6.45 -0.05 14.00
CA MET A 128 -6.87 -1.12 14.90
C MET A 128 -6.89 -2.45 14.13
N ASN A 129 -6.13 -3.43 14.60
CA ASN A 129 -6.18 -4.79 14.04
C ASN A 129 -7.57 -5.41 14.27
N THR A 130 -8.21 -5.89 13.20
CA THR A 130 -9.53 -6.52 13.25
C THR A 130 -9.48 -8.05 13.08
N GLY A 131 -8.27 -8.61 12.94
CA GLY A 131 -8.06 -10.04 12.72
C GLY A 131 -8.15 -10.41 11.23
N ASP A 132 -8.56 -11.65 10.96
CA ASP A 132 -8.60 -12.28 9.64
C ASP A 132 -9.86 -11.98 8.81
N THR A 133 -10.74 -11.14 9.34
CA THR A 133 -11.99 -10.77 8.65
C THR A 133 -12.08 -9.25 8.50
N PRO A 134 -12.32 -8.74 7.28
CA PRO A 134 -12.53 -7.32 7.07
C PRO A 134 -13.81 -6.86 7.78
N VAL A 135 -13.72 -5.74 8.48
CA VAL A 135 -14.85 -5.15 9.22
C VAL A 135 -15.28 -3.87 8.54
N GLU A 136 -16.54 -3.81 8.12
CA GLU A 136 -17.11 -2.58 7.59
C GLU A 136 -17.46 -1.61 8.73
N SER A 137 -16.96 -0.38 8.63
CA SER A 137 -17.25 0.65 9.62
C SER A 137 -18.55 1.38 9.30
N LYS A 138 -19.40 1.53 10.31
CA LYS A 138 -20.61 2.38 10.21
C LYS A 138 -20.34 3.85 10.53
N ASN A 139 -19.10 4.21 10.88
CA ASN A 139 -18.71 5.54 11.36
C ASN A 139 -17.62 6.19 10.48
N GLY A 140 -17.52 5.80 9.21
CA GLY A 140 -16.60 6.43 8.26
C GLY A 140 -15.12 6.06 8.41
N LEU A 141 -14.77 5.02 9.18
CA LEU A 141 -13.43 4.48 9.19
C LEU A 141 -13.18 3.65 7.93
N LEU A 142 -11.94 3.62 7.48
CA LEU A 142 -11.53 2.82 6.33
C LEU A 142 -11.17 1.39 6.77
N THR A 143 -11.58 0.41 5.97
CA THR A 143 -11.08 -0.96 6.12
C THR A 143 -9.91 -1.16 5.16
N THR A 144 -8.79 -1.68 5.67
CA THR A 144 -7.56 -1.89 4.90
C THR A 144 -6.94 -3.24 5.26
N VAL A 145 -6.05 -3.74 4.41
CA VAL A 145 -5.21 -4.90 4.75
C VAL A 145 -4.10 -4.43 5.69
N ALA A 146 -3.94 -5.11 6.82
CA ALA A 146 -2.92 -4.82 7.82
C ALA A 146 -1.58 -5.48 7.49
N VAL A 147 -1.60 -6.74 7.10
CA VAL A 147 -0.42 -7.51 6.67
C VAL A 147 -0.85 -8.75 5.90
N GLY A 148 -0.05 -9.16 4.91
CA GLY A 148 -0.15 -10.45 4.23
C GLY A 148 1.00 -11.35 4.61
N LEU A 149 0.70 -12.53 5.15
CA LEU A 149 1.69 -13.53 5.57
C LEU A 149 1.22 -14.93 5.19
N ASN A 150 2.07 -15.67 4.48
CA ASN A 150 1.80 -17.06 4.08
C ASN A 150 0.47 -17.27 3.34
N GLY A 151 0.13 -16.34 2.45
CA GLY A 151 -1.11 -16.35 1.66
C GLY A 151 -2.37 -15.99 2.45
N LYS A 152 -2.23 -15.44 3.66
CA LYS A 152 -3.33 -14.98 4.50
C LYS A 152 -3.18 -13.50 4.80
N ALA A 153 -4.30 -12.78 4.82
CA ALA A 153 -4.33 -11.38 5.22
C ALA A 153 -4.94 -11.22 6.62
N THR A 154 -4.39 -10.28 7.37
CA THR A 154 -5.10 -9.65 8.48
C THR A 154 -5.53 -8.25 8.07
N TYR A 155 -6.57 -7.75 8.73
CA TYR A 155 -7.22 -6.48 8.38
C TYR A 155 -7.12 -5.47 9.52
N ALA A 156 -7.31 -4.21 9.17
CA ALA A 156 -7.40 -3.14 10.15
C ALA A 156 -8.50 -2.14 9.78
N LEU A 157 -9.05 -1.50 10.80
CA LEU A 157 -9.79 -0.25 10.66
C LEU A 157 -8.84 0.93 10.83
N GLU A 158 -8.96 1.91 9.96
CA GLU A 158 -8.15 3.12 9.96
C GLU A 158 -9.00 4.36 10.18
N GLY A 159 -8.61 5.17 11.15
CA GLY A 159 -9.12 6.52 11.38
C GLY A 159 -8.02 7.56 11.16
N SER A 160 -8.34 8.62 10.40
CA SER A 160 -7.38 9.66 10.03
C SER A 160 -7.85 11.02 10.50
N VAL A 161 -6.97 11.74 11.20
CA VAL A 161 -7.12 13.16 11.54
C VAL A 161 -5.99 13.91 10.84
N PHE A 162 -6.33 14.67 9.80
CA PHE A 162 -5.32 15.27 8.91
C PHE A 162 -4.56 16.45 9.55
N VAL A 163 -5.13 17.08 10.57
CA VAL A 163 -4.54 18.21 11.28
C VAL A 163 -4.39 17.85 12.76
N GLY A 164 -3.23 17.31 13.12
CA GLY A 164 -2.86 16.91 14.49
C GLY A 164 -1.75 17.80 15.04
N GLY A 165 -0.51 17.36 14.94
CA GLY A 165 0.66 18.14 15.36
C GLY A 165 0.83 19.47 14.62
N ALA A 166 0.25 19.60 13.44
CA ALA A 166 0.19 20.86 12.70
C ALA A 166 -0.50 21.99 13.49
N VAL A 167 -1.44 21.70 14.39
CA VAL A 167 -2.06 22.70 15.28
C VAL A 167 -1.01 23.29 16.23
N ILE A 168 -0.17 22.44 16.80
CA ILE A 168 0.90 22.89 17.73
C ILE A 168 1.93 23.74 16.98
N GLN A 169 2.28 23.34 15.76
CA GLN A 169 3.16 24.13 14.91
C GLN A 169 2.55 25.47 14.58
N TRP A 170 1.28 25.52 14.20
CA TRP A 170 0.56 26.76 13.93
C TRP A 170 0.49 27.68 15.17
N LEU A 171 0.15 27.13 16.35
CA LEU A 171 0.16 27.88 17.60
C LEU A 171 1.52 28.50 17.89
N ARG A 172 2.59 27.74 17.70
CA ARG A 172 3.96 28.22 17.94
C ARG A 172 4.37 29.30 16.95
N ASP A 173 4.03 29.16 15.68
CA ASP A 173 4.60 29.96 14.60
C ASP A 173 3.73 31.20 14.31
N GLU A 174 2.40 31.12 14.47
CA GLU A 174 1.47 32.19 14.09
C GLU A 174 0.87 32.95 15.28
N LEU A 175 0.68 32.34 16.45
CA LEU A 175 0.12 32.97 17.63
C LEU A 175 1.20 33.41 18.65
N LYS A 176 2.34 33.85 18.18
CA LYS A 176 3.49 34.28 18.99
C LYS A 176 3.11 35.13 20.22
#